data_9fb21edc438a12af59059c2e86050c59
#
_entry.id   9fb21edc438a12af59059c2e86050c59
#
_cell.length_a   1.000
_cell.length_b   1.000
_cell.length_c   1.000
_cell.angle_alpha   90.00
_cell.angle_beta   90.00
_cell.angle_gamma   90.00
#
_symmetry.space_group_name_H-M   'P 1'
#
loop_
_entity.id
_entity.type
_entity.pdbx_description
1 polymer ?
#
loop_
_entity_poly.entity_id
_entity_poly.type
_entity_poly.pdbx_seq_one_letter_code
_entity_poly.pdbx_strand_id
1 'polypeptide(L)'
;MFFESFGKSEHSVLNDFSQPSVLWGIDGDWMVNFIGKDQLFCPTDHCGVIRVLNENEVLSRYLVYPLQKEGEKQRFSRANRASTERIRSLIIQVPSIEVQKEVVEKLSKIDEEISKAKQYVANASSAKQAILDKYLK
;
A
#
# COMPACT_ATOMS: atom_id res chain seq x y z
N MET A 1 21.24 0.72 0.13
CA MET A 1 19.81 1.10 0.11
C MET A 1 19.02 -0.03 -0.53
N PHE A 2 17.96 -0.48 0.09
CA PHE A 2 17.19 -1.64 -0.37
C PHE A 2 16.07 -1.30 -1.36
N PHE A 3 15.82 -0.03 -1.63
CA PHE A 3 14.72 0.41 -2.49
C PHE A 3 15.02 1.75 -3.16
N GLU A 4 14.34 1.98 -4.29
CA GLU A 4 14.28 3.27 -4.97
C GLU A 4 12.95 3.93 -4.67
N SER A 5 12.95 5.25 -4.54
CA SER A 5 11.74 6.05 -4.41
C SER A 5 11.72 7.15 -5.46
N PHE A 6 10.56 7.37 -6.04
CA PHE A 6 10.35 8.38 -7.08
C PHE A 6 9.52 9.53 -6.52
N GLY A 7 9.98 10.74 -6.74
CA GLY A 7 9.26 11.94 -6.36
C GLY A 7 8.24 12.38 -7.41
N LYS A 8 7.56 13.46 -7.09
CA LYS A 8 6.52 14.06 -7.94
C LYS A 8 6.95 14.32 -9.38
N SER A 9 8.15 14.85 -9.57
CA SER A 9 8.69 15.21 -10.88
C SER A 9 9.09 14.02 -11.76
N GLU A 10 9.12 12.83 -11.20
CA GLU A 10 9.64 11.63 -11.85
C GLU A 10 8.53 10.71 -12.36
N HIS A 11 7.27 11.04 -12.11
CA HIS A 11 6.13 10.23 -12.52
C HIS A 11 6.04 10.03 -14.03
N SER A 12 6.42 11.04 -14.80
CA SER A 12 6.39 10.97 -16.27
C SER A 12 7.34 9.94 -16.86
N VAL A 13 8.34 9.50 -16.10
CA VAL A 13 9.32 8.49 -16.55
C VAL A 13 8.98 7.09 -16.06
N LEU A 14 7.97 6.95 -15.24
CA LEU A 14 7.54 5.65 -14.71
C LEU A 14 6.65 4.95 -15.74
N ASN A 15 7.27 4.19 -16.64
CA ASN A 15 6.63 3.44 -17.71
C ASN A 15 6.91 1.93 -17.67
N ASP A 16 7.70 1.47 -16.72
CA ASP A 16 8.02 0.05 -16.54
C ASP A 16 7.19 -0.53 -15.39
N PHE A 17 6.30 -1.45 -15.72
CA PHE A 17 5.43 -2.16 -14.79
C PHE A 17 5.83 -3.63 -14.57
N SER A 18 7.00 -4.03 -15.07
CA SER A 18 7.50 -5.41 -14.90
C SER A 18 7.91 -5.74 -13.47
N GLN A 19 8.06 -4.73 -12.63
CA GLN A 19 8.41 -4.88 -11.21
C GLN A 19 7.24 -4.50 -10.31
N PRO A 20 7.10 -5.17 -9.15
CA PRO A 20 6.14 -4.74 -8.15
C PRO A 20 6.51 -3.37 -7.58
N SER A 21 5.52 -2.65 -7.10
CA SER A 21 5.70 -1.32 -6.53
C SER A 21 4.97 -1.19 -5.20
N VAL A 22 5.50 -0.35 -4.32
CA VAL A 22 4.86 0.04 -3.08
C VAL A 22 4.53 1.53 -3.18
N LEU A 23 3.26 1.87 -2.97
CA LEU A 23 2.77 3.23 -3.05
C LEU A 23 2.49 3.77 -1.65
N TRP A 24 2.77 5.06 -1.43
CA TRP A 24 2.34 5.75 -0.22
C TRP A 24 1.69 7.08 -0.54
N GLY A 25 0.76 7.51 0.32
CA GLY A 25 0.18 8.85 0.24
C GLY A 25 1.12 9.91 0.81
N ILE A 26 1.45 10.94 0.03
CA ILE A 26 2.33 12.04 0.45
C ILE A 26 1.56 13.02 1.34
N ASP A 27 0.35 13.35 0.93
CA ASP A 27 -0.56 14.24 1.65
C ASP A 27 -1.96 13.65 1.68
N GLY A 28 -2.58 13.64 2.81
CA GLY A 28 -3.85 12.98 3.06
C GLY A 28 -3.72 11.96 4.18
N ASP A 29 -4.63 11.02 4.22
CA ASP A 29 -4.57 9.93 5.19
C ASP A 29 -3.40 8.99 4.87
N TRP A 30 -2.68 8.62 5.90
CA TRP A 30 -1.54 7.72 5.72
C TRP A 30 -2.02 6.35 5.26
N MET A 31 -1.51 5.92 4.12
CA MET A 31 -1.83 4.64 3.53
C MET A 31 -0.69 4.14 2.67
N VAL A 32 -0.38 2.86 2.80
CA VAL A 32 0.63 2.16 1.99
C VAL A 32 -0.07 1.03 1.23
N ASN A 33 0.15 0.96 -0.07
CA ASN A 33 -0.45 -0.04 -0.94
C ASN A 33 0.61 -0.79 -1.73
N PHE A 34 0.32 -2.05 -2.02
CA PHE A 34 1.12 -2.89 -2.89
C PHE A 34 0.49 -2.97 -4.28
N ILE A 35 1.32 -2.80 -5.30
CA ILE A 35 0.95 -3.01 -6.70
C ILE A 35 1.76 -4.18 -7.24
N GLY A 36 1.08 -5.22 -7.69
CA GLY A 36 1.73 -6.42 -8.21
C GLY A 36 2.45 -6.19 -9.53
N LYS A 37 3.33 -7.13 -9.87
CA LYS A 37 4.02 -7.18 -11.15
C LYS A 37 3.00 -7.14 -12.29
N ASP A 38 3.32 -6.39 -13.34
CA ASP A 38 2.51 -6.23 -14.56
C ASP A 38 1.11 -5.61 -14.34
N GLN A 39 0.87 -5.05 -13.16
CA GLN A 39 -0.34 -4.29 -12.87
C GLN A 39 -0.12 -2.82 -13.21
N LEU A 40 -0.88 -2.30 -14.15
CA LEU A 40 -0.79 -0.90 -14.58
C LEU A 40 -1.35 0.04 -13.52
N PHE A 41 -0.68 1.16 -13.30
CA PHE A 41 -1.15 2.22 -12.42
C PHE A 41 -0.57 3.57 -12.88
N CYS A 42 -1.21 4.64 -12.48
CA CYS A 42 -0.74 6.00 -12.76
C CYS A 42 -0.58 6.74 -11.43
N PRO A 43 0.65 6.94 -10.94
CA PRO A 43 0.87 7.69 -9.73
C PRO A 43 0.57 9.18 -9.96
N THR A 44 -0.09 9.80 -9.00
CA THR A 44 -0.33 11.25 -9.01
C THR A 44 0.75 11.97 -8.21
N ASP A 45 0.73 13.31 -8.23
CA ASP A 45 1.64 14.12 -7.41
C ASP A 45 1.38 14.02 -5.90
N HIS A 46 0.31 13.35 -5.49
CA HIS A 46 0.01 13.05 -4.08
C HIS A 46 0.43 11.65 -3.65
N CYS A 47 1.12 10.93 -4.53
CA CYS A 47 1.51 9.54 -4.33
C CYS A 47 3.01 9.36 -4.58
N GLY A 48 3.70 8.70 -3.66
CA GLY A 48 5.07 8.27 -3.86
C GLY A 48 5.13 6.80 -4.26
N VAL A 49 6.19 6.42 -4.95
CA VAL A 49 6.43 5.04 -5.42
C VAL A 49 7.77 4.55 -4.91
N ILE A 50 7.78 3.36 -4.33
CA ILE A 50 8.98 2.65 -3.93
C ILE A 50 9.11 1.39 -4.78
N ARG A 51 10.32 1.15 -5.29
CA ARG A 51 10.71 -0.11 -5.92
C ARG A 51 11.90 -0.69 -5.20
N VAL A 52 11.79 -1.96 -4.81
CA VAL A 52 12.88 -2.69 -4.17
C VAL A 52 13.94 -3.01 -5.21
N LEU A 53 15.20 -2.77 -4.88
CA LEU A 53 16.32 -3.03 -5.79
C LEU A 53 16.59 -4.53 -5.95
N ASN A 54 16.37 -5.31 -4.90
CA ASN A 54 16.63 -6.75 -4.90
C ASN A 54 15.55 -7.49 -4.09
N GLU A 55 14.62 -8.12 -4.80
CA GLU A 55 13.53 -8.90 -4.20
C GLU A 55 14.02 -10.17 -3.48
N ASN A 56 15.27 -10.58 -3.67
CA ASN A 56 15.85 -11.69 -2.90
C ASN A 56 16.31 -11.27 -1.50
N GLU A 57 16.43 -9.98 -1.25
CA GLU A 57 16.82 -9.43 0.06
C GLU A 57 15.61 -8.83 0.79
N VAL A 58 14.79 -8.08 0.07
CA VAL A 58 13.58 -7.44 0.60
C VAL A 58 12.42 -7.69 -0.35
N LEU A 59 11.37 -8.32 0.14
CA LEU A 59 10.14 -8.48 -0.63
C LEU A 59 9.35 -7.16 -0.64
N SER A 60 8.99 -6.68 -1.81
CA SER A 60 8.11 -5.50 -1.94
C SER A 60 6.81 -5.70 -1.15
N ARG A 61 6.24 -6.88 -1.21
CA ARG A 61 5.02 -7.22 -0.47
C ARG A 61 5.21 -7.12 1.04
N TYR A 62 6.37 -7.54 1.55
CA TYR A 62 6.71 -7.41 2.97
C TYR A 62 6.80 -5.94 3.40
N LEU A 63 7.45 -5.11 2.57
CA LEU A 63 7.74 -3.72 2.89
C LEU A 63 6.49 -2.90 3.25
N VAL A 64 5.34 -3.24 2.69
CA VAL A 64 4.05 -2.58 2.97
C VAL A 64 3.76 -2.52 4.48
N TYR A 65 3.96 -3.61 5.19
CA TYR A 65 3.57 -3.73 6.59
C TYR A 65 4.43 -2.88 7.55
N PRO A 66 5.75 -3.01 7.54
CA PRO A 66 6.58 -2.17 8.41
C PRO A 66 6.53 -0.69 8.02
N LEU A 67 6.38 -0.37 6.74
CA LEU A 67 6.25 1.01 6.28
C LEU A 67 4.93 1.64 6.77
N GLN A 68 3.83 0.91 6.70
CA GLN A 68 2.54 1.36 7.24
C GLN A 68 2.67 1.67 8.73
N LYS A 69 3.25 0.75 9.49
CA LYS A 69 3.44 0.88 10.94
C LYS A 69 4.36 2.05 11.31
N GLU A 70 5.46 2.22 10.60
CA GLU A 70 6.38 3.33 10.87
C GLU A 70 5.73 4.69 10.55
N GLY A 71 5.00 4.80 9.45
CA GLY A 71 4.27 6.03 9.13
C GLY A 71 3.21 6.38 10.15
N GLU A 72 2.54 5.39 10.73
CA GLU A 72 1.61 5.59 11.85
C GLU A 72 2.31 6.15 13.09
N LYS A 73 3.49 5.63 13.44
CA LYS A 73 4.31 6.16 14.54
C LYS A 73 4.74 7.59 14.28
N GLN A 74 5.10 7.94 13.05
CA GLN A 74 5.43 9.30 12.64
C GLN A 74 4.21 10.22 12.57
N ARG A 75 3.00 9.68 12.68
CA ARG A 75 1.74 10.40 12.56
C ARG A 75 1.60 11.14 11.23
N PHE A 76 2.03 10.51 10.15
CA PHE A 76 1.84 11.06 8.82
C PHE A 76 0.36 11.29 8.53
N SER A 77 0.06 12.46 8.00
CA SER A 77 -1.32 12.91 7.76
C SER A 77 -1.30 14.09 6.77
N ARG A 78 -2.46 14.63 6.47
CA ARG A 78 -2.55 15.83 5.65
C ARG A 78 -1.76 17.01 6.24
N ALA A 79 -1.77 17.17 7.55
CA ALA A 79 -1.03 18.24 8.24
C ALA A 79 0.46 17.91 8.43
N ASN A 80 0.81 16.63 8.40
CA ASN A 80 2.17 16.14 8.60
C ASN A 80 2.56 15.23 7.43
N ARG A 81 2.94 15.84 6.32
CA ARG A 81 3.13 15.16 5.03
C ARG A 81 4.28 14.16 5.05
N ALA A 82 4.06 13.02 4.42
CA ALA A 82 5.06 11.98 4.20
C ALA A 82 5.85 12.26 2.92
N SER A 83 6.74 13.25 2.96
CA SER A 83 7.60 13.58 1.82
C SER A 83 8.59 12.44 1.53
N THR A 84 9.14 12.43 0.32
CA THR A 84 10.15 11.45 -0.09
C THR A 84 11.35 11.44 0.86
N GLU A 85 11.80 12.60 1.31
CA GLU A 85 12.91 12.72 2.27
C GLU A 85 12.59 12.07 3.62
N ARG A 86 11.38 12.28 4.11
CA ARG A 86 10.93 11.67 5.37
C ARG A 86 10.82 10.15 5.25
N ILE A 87 10.29 9.66 4.15
CA ILE A 87 10.22 8.21 3.89
C ILE A 87 11.63 7.60 3.84
N ARG A 88 12.57 8.26 3.17
CA ARG A 88 13.98 7.81 3.12
C ARG A 88 14.67 7.79 4.48
N SER A 89 14.24 8.61 5.41
CA SER A 89 14.80 8.67 6.78
C SER A 89 14.24 7.61 7.72
N LEU A 90 13.20 6.88 7.33
CA LEU A 90 12.62 5.84 8.16
C LEU A 90 13.57 4.65 8.31
N ILE A 91 13.61 4.11 9.51
CA ILE A 91 14.37 2.89 9.82
C ILE A 91 13.39 1.74 9.87
N ILE A 92 13.54 0.80 8.95
CA ILE A 92 12.69 -0.38 8.84
C ILE A 92 13.52 -1.62 9.11
N GLN A 93 13.05 -2.48 10.00
CA GLN A 93 13.67 -3.77 10.25
C GLN A 93 13.36 -4.74 9.11
N VAL A 94 14.41 -5.34 8.58
CA VAL A 94 14.32 -6.32 7.49
C VAL A 94 14.88 -7.64 8.00
N PRO A 95 14.02 -8.59 8.40
CA PRO A 95 14.45 -9.92 8.79
C PRO A 95 14.91 -10.75 7.59
N SER A 96 15.30 -12.00 7.82
CA SER A 96 15.64 -12.91 6.73
C SER A 96 14.50 -13.09 5.74
N ILE A 97 14.83 -13.44 4.50
CA ILE A 97 13.83 -13.59 3.44
C ILE A 97 12.77 -14.65 3.79
N GLU A 98 13.14 -15.69 4.51
CA GLU A 98 12.23 -16.76 4.97
C GLU A 98 11.20 -16.20 5.95
N VAL A 99 11.63 -15.36 6.89
CA VAL A 99 10.73 -14.69 7.84
C VAL A 99 9.82 -13.70 7.12
N GLN A 100 10.34 -12.95 6.15
CA GLN A 100 9.53 -12.06 5.34
C GLN A 100 8.41 -12.82 4.60
N LYS A 101 8.73 -13.96 3.99
CA LYS A 101 7.74 -14.81 3.31
C LYS A 101 6.66 -15.31 4.26
N GLU A 102 7.05 -15.74 5.45
CA GLU A 102 6.10 -16.20 6.48
C GLU A 102 5.17 -15.07 6.91
N VAL A 103 5.70 -13.88 7.15
CA VAL A 103 4.92 -12.70 7.52
C VAL A 103 3.93 -12.33 6.41
N VAL A 104 4.39 -12.28 5.16
CA VAL A 104 3.55 -11.99 4.00
C VAL A 104 2.41 -13.00 3.88
N GLU A 105 2.70 -14.30 4.02
CA GLU A 105 1.68 -15.35 3.95
C GLU A 105 0.60 -15.16 5.01
N LYS A 106 1.01 -14.98 6.26
CA LYS A 106 0.07 -14.83 7.38
C LYS A 106 -0.77 -13.56 7.28
N LEU A 107 -0.13 -12.42 6.98
CA LEU A 107 -0.83 -11.13 6.93
C LEU A 107 -1.70 -11.01 5.68
N SER A 108 -1.28 -11.56 4.54
CA SER A 108 -2.10 -11.56 3.32
C SER A 108 -3.40 -12.34 3.49
N LYS A 109 -3.40 -13.43 4.23
CA LYS A 109 -4.62 -14.18 4.55
C LYS A 109 -5.60 -13.33 5.37
N ILE A 110 -5.10 -12.59 6.35
CA ILE A 110 -5.92 -11.68 7.17
C ILE A 110 -6.47 -10.53 6.30
N ASP A 111 -5.66 -9.95 5.43
CA ASP A 111 -6.09 -8.90 4.51
C ASP A 111 -7.21 -9.39 3.58
N GLU A 112 -7.11 -10.62 3.08
CA GLU A 112 -8.17 -11.24 2.27
C GLU A 112 -9.47 -11.42 3.07
N GLU A 113 -9.38 -11.87 4.31
CA GLU A 113 -10.54 -12.01 5.20
C GLU A 113 -11.20 -10.65 5.47
N ILE A 114 -10.41 -9.60 5.70
CA ILE A 114 -10.91 -8.24 5.89
C ILE A 114 -11.63 -7.75 4.63
N SER A 115 -11.04 -7.97 3.45
CA SER A 115 -11.66 -7.59 2.17
C SER A 115 -13.00 -8.31 1.95
N LYS A 116 -13.07 -9.60 2.23
CA LYS A 116 -14.31 -10.38 2.13
C LYS A 116 -15.36 -9.88 3.10
N ALA A 117 -14.97 -9.57 4.34
CA ALA A 117 -15.89 -9.02 5.34
C ALA A 117 -16.45 -7.65 4.94
N LYS A 118 -15.60 -6.76 4.41
CA LYS A 118 -16.02 -5.46 3.88
C LYS A 118 -16.99 -5.60 2.72
N GLN A 119 -16.73 -6.52 1.81
CA GLN A 119 -17.62 -6.80 0.68
C GLN A 119 -18.95 -7.37 1.14
N TYR A 120 -18.94 -8.27 2.12
CA TYR A 120 -20.15 -8.80 2.73
C TYR A 120 -21.03 -7.68 3.33
N VAL A 121 -20.44 -6.77 4.08
CA VAL A 121 -21.13 -5.62 4.66
C VAL A 121 -21.72 -4.72 3.57
N ALA A 122 -20.95 -4.42 2.52
CA ALA A 122 -21.43 -3.62 1.39
C ALA A 122 -22.61 -4.28 0.68
N ASN A 123 -22.54 -5.59 0.43
CA ASN A 123 -23.62 -6.36 -0.19
C ASN A 123 -24.88 -6.41 0.69
N ALA A 124 -24.72 -6.54 2.01
CA ALA A 124 -25.82 -6.52 2.95
C ALA A 124 -26.55 -5.16 2.95
N SER A 125 -25.81 -4.06 2.87
CA SER A 125 -26.37 -2.71 2.74
C SER A 125 -27.17 -2.54 1.46
N SER A 126 -26.64 -3.03 0.34
CA SER A 126 -27.33 -3.01 -0.97
C SER A 126 -28.59 -3.86 -0.96
N ALA A 127 -28.57 -5.02 -0.37
CA ALA A 127 -29.72 -5.90 -0.24
C ALA A 127 -30.81 -5.28 0.61
N LYS A 128 -30.44 -4.62 1.71
CA LYS A 128 -31.35 -3.87 2.58
C LYS A 128 -32.03 -2.73 1.81
N GLN A 129 -31.27 -1.96 1.05
CA GLN A 129 -31.81 -0.87 0.25
C GLN A 129 -32.78 -1.38 -0.84
N ALA A 130 -32.46 -2.47 -1.49
CA ALA A 130 -33.34 -3.08 -2.49
C ALA A 130 -34.71 -3.49 -1.88
N ILE A 131 -34.73 -4.01 -0.68
CA ILE A 131 -35.97 -4.33 0.05
C ILE A 131 -36.76 -3.06 0.34
N LEU A 132 -36.10 -2.02 0.84
CA LEU A 132 -36.76 -0.73 1.10
C LEU A 132 -37.36 -0.14 -0.16
N ASP A 133 -36.63 -0.14 -1.26
CA ASP A 133 -37.10 0.38 -2.55
C ASP A 133 -38.31 -0.39 -3.09
N LYS A 134 -38.37 -1.69 -2.82
CA LYS A 134 -39.49 -2.53 -3.22
C LYS A 134 -40.78 -2.22 -2.45
N TYR A 135 -40.69 -1.97 -1.14
CA TYR A 135 -41.85 -1.87 -0.25
C TYR A 135 -42.19 -0.46 0.17
N LEU A 136 -41.28 0.49 0.03
CA LEU A 136 -41.47 1.88 0.47
C LEU A 136 -41.43 2.89 -0.67
N LYS A 137 -41.93 2.54 -1.81
CA LYS A 137 -42.04 3.46 -2.93
C LYS A 137 -43.00 4.63 -2.66
#